data_4f6804fc2923b5925a241fc4a5fd08dd
#
_entry.id   4f6804fc2923b5925a241fc4a5fd08dd
#
_cell.length_a   1.000
_cell.length_b   1.000
_cell.length_c   1.000
_cell.angle_alpha   90.00
_cell.angle_beta   90.00
_cell.angle_gamma   90.00
#
_symmetry.space_group_name_H-M   'P 1'
#
loop_
_entity.id
_entity.type
_entity.pdbx_description
1 polymer ?
#
loop_
_entity_poly.entity_id
_entity_poly.type
_entity_poly.pdbx_seq_one_letter_code
_entity_poly.pdbx_strand_id
1 'polypeptide(L)'
;QAGDLCLMDFGKGRVSHIGIVEKANKDGTYTTIEGNTSKSSDDNGGAVMRRTRSKSVIRGFARPAYDQEKYTTVKKTSDKGAIKWMQKKLNELTPGTNIEVDGIWGKMTTAQLKRYWKRLGWSTAGSYCGKKTCKALYANRKK
;
A
#
# COMPACT_ATOMS: atom_id res chain seq x y z
N GLN A 1 -4.07 2.86 -13.00
CA GLN A 1 -3.75 1.52 -12.53
C GLN A 1 -4.50 1.20 -11.23
N ALA A 2 -4.42 -0.07 -10.76
CA ALA A 2 -5.00 -0.45 -9.48
C ALA A 2 -4.52 0.48 -8.34
N GLY A 3 -5.44 0.87 -7.46
CA GLY A 3 -5.20 1.81 -6.37
C GLY A 3 -5.38 3.29 -6.72
N ASP A 4 -5.46 3.68 -7.98
CA ASP A 4 -5.77 5.06 -8.34
C ASP A 4 -7.21 5.42 -7.96
N LEU A 5 -7.45 6.66 -7.58
CA LEU A 5 -8.79 7.21 -7.47
C LEU A 5 -9.32 7.50 -8.87
N CYS A 6 -10.53 7.03 -9.16
CA CYS A 6 -11.24 7.27 -10.39
C CYS A 6 -12.26 8.39 -10.16
N LEU A 7 -12.09 9.52 -10.83
CA LEU A 7 -12.92 10.70 -10.71
C LEU A 7 -13.99 10.66 -11.82
N MET A 8 -15.26 10.62 -11.45
CA MET A 8 -16.34 10.34 -12.38
C MET A 8 -17.37 11.47 -12.44
N ASP A 9 -17.94 11.65 -13.63
CA ASP A 9 -19.04 12.56 -13.91
C ASP A 9 -20.14 11.78 -14.64
N PHE A 10 -21.30 11.68 -14.02
CA PHE A 10 -22.50 11.05 -14.57
C PHE A 10 -23.46 12.10 -15.21
N GLY A 11 -22.92 12.97 -16.07
CA GLY A 11 -23.69 13.95 -16.81
C GLY A 11 -23.98 15.26 -16.07
N LYS A 12 -23.29 15.51 -14.93
CA LYS A 12 -23.49 16.73 -14.13
C LYS A 12 -22.55 17.87 -14.54
N GLY A 13 -21.70 17.67 -15.55
CA GLY A 13 -20.70 18.66 -15.99
C GLY A 13 -19.54 18.88 -15.00
N ARG A 14 -19.48 18.09 -13.93
CA ARG A 14 -18.45 18.15 -12.88
C ARG A 14 -18.18 16.77 -12.30
N VAL A 15 -17.02 16.59 -11.66
CA VAL A 15 -16.79 15.38 -10.87
C VAL A 15 -17.80 15.32 -9.74
N SER A 16 -18.62 14.28 -9.73
CA SER A 16 -19.69 14.05 -8.75
C SER A 16 -19.55 12.75 -7.99
N HIS A 17 -18.65 11.87 -8.42
CA HIS A 17 -18.45 10.56 -7.79
C HIS A 17 -16.97 10.16 -7.85
N ILE A 18 -16.58 9.29 -6.92
CA ILE A 18 -15.22 8.78 -6.81
C ILE A 18 -15.23 7.26 -6.50
N GLY A 19 -14.34 6.53 -7.12
CA GLY A 19 -14.09 5.13 -6.82
C GLY A 19 -12.61 4.83 -6.75
N ILE A 20 -12.25 3.66 -6.25
CA ILE A 20 -10.88 3.15 -6.27
C ILE A 20 -10.78 2.17 -7.42
N VAL A 21 -9.81 2.36 -8.31
CA VAL A 21 -9.54 1.42 -9.41
C VAL A 21 -9.01 0.11 -8.84
N GLU A 22 -9.72 -0.98 -9.08
CA GLU A 22 -9.25 -2.32 -8.81
C GLU A 22 -8.44 -2.87 -10.00
N LYS A 23 -8.90 -2.58 -11.22
CA LYS A 23 -8.28 -3.10 -12.45
C LYS A 23 -8.63 -2.23 -13.66
N ALA A 24 -7.66 -2.02 -14.56
CA ALA A 24 -7.91 -1.60 -15.93
C ALA A 24 -8.15 -2.84 -16.78
N ASN A 25 -9.29 -2.92 -17.46
CA ASN A 25 -9.69 -4.06 -18.28
C ASN A 25 -9.13 -3.93 -19.71
N LYS A 26 -8.99 -5.06 -20.39
CA LYS A 26 -8.46 -5.10 -21.77
C LYS A 26 -9.40 -4.41 -22.78
N ASP A 27 -10.69 -4.31 -22.49
CA ASP A 27 -11.73 -3.66 -23.30
C ASP A 27 -11.79 -2.13 -23.12
N GLY A 28 -10.86 -1.56 -22.35
CA GLY A 28 -10.80 -0.12 -22.07
C GLY A 28 -11.71 0.36 -20.94
N THR A 29 -12.44 -0.55 -20.29
CA THR A 29 -13.21 -0.24 -19.08
C THR A 29 -12.35 -0.36 -17.81
N TYR A 30 -12.90 0.06 -16.67
CA TYR A 30 -12.25 -0.03 -15.37
C TYR A 30 -13.16 -0.73 -14.38
N THR A 31 -12.63 -1.71 -13.66
CA THR A 31 -13.28 -2.26 -12.48
C THR A 31 -12.91 -1.39 -11.29
N THR A 32 -13.92 -0.88 -10.58
CA THR A 32 -13.77 0.05 -9.45
C THR A 32 -14.49 -0.48 -8.23
N ILE A 33 -14.00 -0.11 -7.05
CA ILE A 33 -14.69 -0.25 -5.77
C ILE A 33 -15.20 1.14 -5.39
N GLU A 34 -16.51 1.27 -5.20
CA GLU A 34 -17.19 2.53 -5.02
C GLU A 34 -18.09 2.49 -3.80
N GLY A 35 -18.04 3.57 -3.00
CA GLY A 35 -18.99 3.83 -1.92
C GLY A 35 -20.16 4.66 -2.40
N ASN A 36 -21.25 4.70 -1.61
CA ASN A 36 -22.45 5.46 -1.89
C ASN A 36 -23.07 5.20 -3.27
N THR A 37 -23.10 3.93 -3.68
CA THR A 37 -23.68 3.49 -4.96
C THR A 37 -24.71 2.38 -4.71
N SER A 38 -25.53 2.04 -5.70
CA SER A 38 -26.46 0.92 -5.65
C SER A 38 -26.69 0.34 -7.04
N LYS A 39 -27.51 -0.72 -7.16
CA LYS A 39 -27.90 -1.26 -8.46
C LYS A 39 -28.72 -0.24 -9.30
N SER A 40 -29.47 0.65 -8.64
CA SER A 40 -30.35 1.63 -9.26
C SER A 40 -29.77 3.06 -9.30
N SER A 41 -28.64 3.30 -8.63
CA SER A 41 -28.00 4.62 -8.61
C SER A 41 -26.49 4.49 -8.65
N ASP A 42 -25.87 5.26 -9.54
CA ASP A 42 -24.44 5.24 -9.76
C ASP A 42 -23.65 6.04 -8.72
N ASP A 43 -24.26 7.05 -8.12
CA ASP A 43 -23.59 8.01 -7.24
C ASP A 43 -24.35 8.35 -5.96
N ASN A 44 -25.45 7.67 -5.65
CA ASN A 44 -26.24 7.89 -4.43
C ASN A 44 -27.06 6.65 -4.07
N GLY A 45 -26.45 5.66 -3.48
CA GLY A 45 -27.13 4.39 -3.16
C GLY A 45 -26.82 3.79 -1.80
N GLY A 46 -25.95 4.40 -1.00
CA GLY A 46 -25.66 3.98 0.38
C GLY A 46 -24.90 2.66 0.53
N ALA A 47 -24.47 2.02 -0.55
CA ALA A 47 -23.72 0.75 -0.53
C ALA A 47 -22.29 0.91 -1.01
N VAL A 48 -21.45 -0.08 -0.68
CA VAL A 48 -20.14 -0.25 -1.28
C VAL A 48 -20.24 -1.37 -2.32
N MET A 49 -19.86 -1.10 -3.56
CA MET A 49 -20.02 -2.06 -4.65
C MET A 49 -18.79 -2.09 -5.56
N ARG A 50 -18.56 -3.27 -6.15
CA ARG A 50 -17.69 -3.41 -7.33
C ARG A 50 -18.49 -3.04 -8.57
N ARG A 51 -17.97 -2.11 -9.37
CA ARG A 51 -18.60 -1.62 -10.59
C ARG A 51 -17.65 -1.74 -11.79
N THR A 52 -18.21 -1.77 -12.98
CA THR A 52 -17.46 -1.62 -14.24
C THR A 52 -17.81 -0.29 -14.84
N ARG A 53 -16.80 0.55 -15.09
CA ARG A 53 -16.97 1.93 -15.58
C ARG A 53 -16.33 2.11 -16.95
N SER A 54 -17.10 2.66 -17.87
CA SER A 54 -16.57 3.04 -19.18
C SER A 54 -15.71 4.31 -19.05
N LYS A 55 -14.80 4.49 -19.99
CA LYS A 55 -13.94 5.67 -20.04
C LYS A 55 -14.75 6.98 -20.22
N SER A 56 -15.94 6.89 -20.81
CA SER A 56 -16.79 8.06 -21.09
C SER A 56 -17.27 8.79 -19.84
N VAL A 57 -17.44 8.11 -18.71
CA VAL A 57 -17.84 8.74 -17.44
C VAL A 57 -16.63 9.16 -16.59
N ILE A 58 -15.42 8.84 -17.01
CA ILE A 58 -14.20 9.11 -16.23
C ILE A 58 -13.60 10.45 -16.69
N ARG A 59 -13.50 11.41 -15.77
CA ARG A 59 -12.87 12.73 -16.01
C ARG A 59 -11.36 12.70 -15.76
N GLY A 60 -10.88 11.78 -14.94
CA GLY A 60 -9.46 11.65 -14.63
C GLY A 60 -9.17 10.65 -13.54
N PHE A 61 -7.88 10.51 -13.26
CA PHE A 61 -7.37 9.68 -12.19
C PHE A 61 -6.46 10.50 -11.29
N ALA A 62 -6.53 10.26 -9.98
CA ALA A 62 -5.58 10.79 -9.02
C ALA A 62 -4.89 9.62 -8.32
N ARG A 63 -3.57 9.69 -8.19
CA ARG A 63 -2.82 8.69 -7.43
C ARG A 63 -2.55 9.21 -6.03
N PRO A 64 -3.16 8.60 -4.99
CA PRO A 64 -2.76 8.89 -3.63
C PRO A 64 -1.28 8.56 -3.45
N ALA A 65 -0.60 9.32 -2.63
CA ALA A 65 0.79 9.05 -2.25
C ALA A 65 0.82 7.85 -1.28
N TYR A 66 0.47 6.66 -1.82
CA TYR A 66 0.63 5.41 -1.09
C TYR A 66 2.10 5.20 -0.78
N ASP A 67 2.45 5.17 0.51
CA ASP A 67 3.79 4.90 0.99
C ASP A 67 4.89 5.37 0.02
N GLN A 68 5.04 6.68 -0.14
CA GLN A 68 6.29 7.17 -0.73
C GLN A 68 7.40 6.54 0.08
N GLU A 69 8.43 6.02 -0.59
CA GLU A 69 9.61 5.42 0.05
C GLU A 69 10.29 6.46 0.96
N LYS A 70 9.62 6.83 2.05
CA LYS A 70 10.08 7.84 3.02
C LYS A 70 11.43 7.46 3.61
N TYR A 71 11.64 6.16 3.81
CA TYR A 71 12.85 5.64 4.42
C TYR A 71 13.65 4.81 3.41
N THR A 72 14.81 5.30 3.04
CA THR A 72 15.74 4.57 2.16
C THR A 72 16.78 3.77 2.96
N THR A 73 16.97 4.10 4.22
CA THR A 73 17.87 3.40 5.15
C THR A 73 17.37 3.62 6.56
N VAL A 74 17.31 2.56 7.37
CA VAL A 74 16.99 2.62 8.80
C VAL A 74 18.12 1.99 9.61
N LYS A 75 18.66 2.75 10.55
CA LYS A 75 19.78 2.40 11.43
C LYS A 75 19.35 2.54 12.90
N LYS A 76 20.19 2.06 13.82
CA LYS A 76 19.98 2.25 15.25
C LYS A 76 19.85 3.73 15.67
N THR A 77 20.48 4.62 14.91
CA THR A 77 20.49 6.09 15.13
C THR A 77 19.38 6.82 14.35
N SER A 78 18.53 6.12 13.62
CA SER A 78 17.38 6.71 12.92
C SER A 78 16.33 7.19 13.91
N ASP A 79 15.46 8.12 13.46
CA ASP A 79 14.34 8.58 14.26
C ASP A 79 13.40 7.44 14.65
N LYS A 80 12.66 7.63 15.76
CA LYS A 80 11.73 6.61 16.27
C LYS A 80 10.67 6.20 15.26
N GLY A 81 10.23 7.12 14.41
CA GLY A 81 9.22 6.85 13.38
C GLY A 81 9.73 5.88 12.32
N ALA A 82 10.97 6.06 11.87
CA ALA A 82 11.63 5.15 10.92
C ALA A 82 11.79 3.74 11.50
N ILE A 83 12.22 3.65 12.77
CA ILE A 83 12.39 2.35 13.44
C ILE A 83 11.03 1.68 13.66
N LYS A 84 9.99 2.40 14.11
CA LYS A 84 8.62 1.87 14.24
C LYS A 84 8.06 1.35 12.91
N TRP A 85 8.23 2.12 11.84
CA TRP A 85 7.83 1.69 10.50
C TRP A 85 8.49 0.35 10.13
N MET A 86 9.80 0.25 10.31
CA MET A 86 10.54 -0.97 10.00
C MET A 86 10.09 -2.15 10.87
N GLN A 87 9.94 -1.96 12.19
CA GLN A 87 9.46 -2.98 13.14
C GLN A 87 8.09 -3.50 12.73
N LYS A 88 7.15 -2.61 12.38
CA LYS A 88 5.81 -2.97 11.90
C LYS A 88 5.90 -3.81 10.62
N LYS A 89 6.66 -3.36 9.62
CA LYS A 89 6.86 -4.10 8.36
C LYS A 89 7.51 -5.46 8.57
N LEU A 90 8.48 -5.57 9.48
CA LEU A 90 9.11 -6.85 9.81
C LEU A 90 8.10 -7.82 10.44
N ASN A 91 7.23 -7.37 11.34
CA ASN A 91 6.17 -8.20 11.92
C ASN A 91 5.19 -8.71 10.87
N GLU A 92 4.75 -7.83 9.95
CA GLU A 92 3.84 -8.18 8.85
C GLU A 92 4.45 -9.23 7.89
N LEU A 93 5.76 -9.16 7.65
CA LEU A 93 6.44 -9.96 6.63
C LEU A 93 7.20 -11.17 7.18
N THR A 94 7.31 -11.30 8.51
CA THR A 94 8.00 -12.39 9.19
C THR A 94 7.08 -13.03 10.23
N PRO A 95 6.08 -13.81 9.81
CA PRO A 95 5.11 -14.41 10.73
C PRO A 95 5.77 -15.37 11.73
N GLY A 96 5.11 -15.54 12.88
CA GLY A 96 5.54 -16.47 13.94
C GLY A 96 6.37 -15.84 15.06
N THR A 97 6.80 -14.58 14.92
CA THR A 97 7.48 -13.87 16.01
C THR A 97 7.26 -12.36 15.84
N ASN A 98 6.43 -11.77 16.65
CA ASN A 98 6.24 -10.33 16.67
C ASN A 98 7.19 -9.69 17.69
N ILE A 99 7.81 -8.59 17.29
CA ILE A 99 8.56 -7.70 18.17
C ILE A 99 7.71 -6.49 18.52
N GLU A 100 8.01 -5.85 19.64
CA GLU A 100 7.38 -4.60 20.03
C GLU A 100 7.68 -3.49 19.02
N VAL A 101 6.67 -2.68 18.69
CA VAL A 101 6.79 -1.54 17.76
C VAL A 101 6.99 -0.26 18.58
N ASP A 102 8.11 -0.18 19.27
CA ASP A 102 8.45 0.88 20.24
C ASP A 102 9.33 2.00 19.65
N GLY A 103 9.95 1.77 18.50
CA GLY A 103 10.90 2.68 17.88
C GLY A 103 12.30 2.62 18.51
N ILE A 104 12.61 1.53 19.21
CA ILE A 104 13.93 1.29 19.81
C ILE A 104 14.62 0.15 19.05
N TRP A 105 15.83 0.41 18.58
CA TRP A 105 16.61 -0.62 17.90
C TRP A 105 17.36 -1.47 18.93
N GLY A 106 16.73 -2.54 19.36
CA GLY A 106 17.29 -3.52 20.29
C GLY A 106 17.77 -4.83 19.62
N LYS A 107 18.14 -5.78 20.47
CA LYS A 107 18.53 -7.16 20.05
C LYS A 107 17.40 -7.84 19.27
N MET A 108 16.15 -7.67 19.72
CA MET A 108 14.97 -8.28 19.07
C MET A 108 14.73 -7.71 17.67
N THR A 109 14.85 -6.39 17.50
CA THR A 109 14.76 -5.74 16.19
C THR A 109 15.81 -6.25 15.22
N THR A 110 17.05 -6.38 15.68
CA THR A 110 18.16 -6.96 14.90
C THR A 110 17.88 -8.42 14.50
N ALA A 111 17.41 -9.24 15.45
CA ALA A 111 17.08 -10.62 15.20
C ALA A 111 15.96 -10.78 14.17
N GLN A 112 14.90 -9.95 14.26
CA GLN A 112 13.78 -9.96 13.34
C GLN A 112 14.20 -9.53 11.92
N LEU A 113 15.05 -8.51 11.81
CA LEU A 113 15.63 -8.08 10.53
C LEU A 113 16.43 -9.20 9.85
N LYS A 114 17.25 -9.91 10.62
CA LYS A 114 18.03 -11.07 10.12
C LYS A 114 17.11 -12.23 9.71
N ARG A 115 16.02 -12.51 10.42
CA ARG A 115 14.99 -13.48 10.01
C ARG A 115 14.35 -13.11 8.68
N TYR A 116 14.02 -11.84 8.49
CA TYR A 116 13.50 -11.35 7.22
C TYR A 116 14.48 -11.57 6.07
N TRP A 117 15.76 -11.22 6.23
CA TRP A 117 16.79 -11.49 5.23
C TRP A 117 16.94 -12.96 4.92
N LYS A 118 16.98 -13.82 5.97
CA LYS A 118 17.05 -15.29 5.80
C LYS A 118 15.85 -15.79 4.98
N ARG A 119 14.63 -15.27 5.26
CA ARG A 119 13.43 -15.60 4.49
C ARG A 119 13.56 -15.22 3.01
N LEU A 120 14.21 -14.12 2.69
CA LEU A 120 14.47 -13.68 1.32
C LEU A 120 15.66 -14.40 0.66
N GLY A 121 16.35 -15.29 1.36
CA GLY A 121 17.57 -15.92 0.88
C GLY A 121 18.77 -14.98 0.83
N TRP A 122 18.77 -13.91 1.66
CA TRP A 122 19.85 -12.92 1.71
C TRP A 122 20.83 -13.21 2.84
N SER A 123 22.07 -12.65 2.70
CA SER A 123 23.05 -12.68 3.80
C SER A 123 22.50 -11.99 5.05
N THR A 124 22.78 -12.56 6.21
CA THR A 124 22.39 -12.04 7.53
C THR A 124 23.53 -11.32 8.25
N ALA A 125 24.65 -11.06 7.57
CA ALA A 125 25.83 -10.39 8.15
C ALA A 125 25.63 -8.89 8.38
N GLY A 126 24.59 -8.29 7.76
CA GLY A 126 24.31 -6.87 7.91
C GLY A 126 23.86 -6.46 9.32
N SER A 127 24.04 -5.18 9.64
CA SER A 127 23.70 -4.59 10.94
C SER A 127 22.63 -3.50 10.86
N TYR A 128 22.11 -3.17 9.68
CA TYR A 128 21.11 -2.13 9.47
C TYR A 128 20.23 -2.42 8.24
N CYS A 129 19.06 -1.80 8.19
CA CYS A 129 18.13 -1.90 7.07
C CYS A 129 18.55 -0.92 5.97
N GLY A 130 19.36 -1.39 5.03
CA GLY A 130 19.84 -0.58 3.90
C GLY A 130 18.80 -0.43 2.79
N LYS A 131 19.15 0.33 1.73
CA LYS A 131 18.27 0.68 0.60
C LYS A 131 17.56 -0.53 -0.02
N LYS A 132 18.28 -1.64 -0.25
CA LYS A 132 17.71 -2.88 -0.80
C LYS A 132 16.64 -3.47 0.12
N THR A 133 16.88 -3.46 1.45
CA THR A 133 15.94 -3.97 2.44
C THR A 133 14.72 -3.07 2.57
N CYS A 134 14.90 -1.75 2.64
CA CYS A 134 13.78 -0.80 2.67
C CYS A 134 12.87 -0.97 1.45
N LYS A 135 13.43 -1.04 0.24
CA LYS A 135 12.64 -1.32 -0.97
C LYS A 135 11.85 -2.63 -0.88
N ALA A 136 12.45 -3.69 -0.34
CA ALA A 136 11.75 -4.97 -0.17
C ALA A 136 10.61 -4.88 0.86
N LEU A 137 10.79 -4.11 1.95
CA LEU A 137 9.76 -3.85 2.96
C LEU A 137 8.59 -3.04 2.38
N TYR A 138 8.86 -1.99 1.58
CA TYR A 138 7.81 -1.23 0.89
C TYR A 138 7.03 -2.10 -0.11
N ALA A 139 7.73 -2.92 -0.87
CA ALA A 139 7.13 -3.83 -1.83
C ALA A 139 6.40 -5.02 -1.17
N ASN A 140 6.35 -5.09 0.17
CA ASN A 140 5.82 -6.22 0.95
C ASN A 140 6.36 -7.57 0.45
N ARG A 141 7.66 -7.61 0.10
CA ARG A 141 8.28 -8.77 -0.53
C ARG A 141 8.31 -9.95 0.44
N LYS A 142 7.65 -11.02 0.07
CA LYS A 142 7.71 -12.36 0.67
C LYS A 142 8.47 -13.26 -0.32
N LYS A 143 9.10 -14.32 0.21
CA LYS A 143 9.71 -15.31 -0.69
C LYS A 143 8.62 -16.03 -1.47
#